data_42955172f4c16845013d2e9e91ae2d13
#
_entry.id   42955172f4c16845013d2e9e91ae2d13
#
_cell.length_a   1.000
_cell.length_b   1.000
_cell.length_c   1.000
_cell.angle_alpha   90.00
_cell.angle_beta   90.00
_cell.angle_gamma   90.00
#
_symmetry.space_group_name_H-M   'P 1'
#
loop_
_entity.id
_entity.type
_entity.pdbx_description
1 polymer ?
#
loop_
_entity_poly.entity_id
_entity_poly.type
_entity_poly.pdbx_seq_one_letter_code
_entity_poly.pdbx_strand_id
1 'polypeptide(L)'
;MLFRSDDLLTTEEIERLVKLFAKEGGVRKVRLTGGEPTVRKDLTDIVERISRIDGIEHVAMTTNGVALKSKLDALKRNGLKSINVSLDSLVKAKFEFMTRRDGLEKVLKSIDEAIRIGIETVKVNVVVVRGQNDDELLDFVQFAKEKPVNVRFIEYMPFNGNKWETRKMVSYAEMFDTIQKKYPSIARIPDETKSEVGKNFQIDDFQGTVSFVTSMTNHFCGGCNRLRILADGNLKVCLFGNAEVSLRDAMRVDNASDDDLKAIVEGAVKRKKAKHAGMENLAFMENRSMIRIGG
;
A
#
# COMPACT_ATOMS: atom_id res chain seq x y z
N MET A 1 -13.64 15.42 -4.36
CA MET A 1 -13.00 16.74 -4.32
C MET A 1 -11.50 16.47 -4.35
N LEU A 2 -10.81 16.91 -5.40
CA LEU A 2 -9.36 16.87 -5.47
C LEU A 2 -8.84 17.89 -4.44
N PHE A 3 -7.75 17.56 -3.72
CA PHE A 3 -7.09 18.52 -2.85
C PHE A 3 -6.61 19.72 -3.69
N ARG A 4 -6.71 20.94 -3.16
CA ARG A 4 -6.03 22.09 -3.74
C ARG A 4 -4.51 21.91 -3.52
N SER A 5 -3.67 22.53 -4.36
CA SER A 5 -2.21 22.46 -4.20
C SER A 5 -1.77 22.86 -2.79
N ASP A 6 -2.40 23.88 -2.25
CA ASP A 6 -2.08 24.45 -0.93
C ASP A 6 -2.49 23.55 0.24
N ASP A 7 -3.37 22.57 -0.01
CA ASP A 7 -3.76 21.57 0.99
C ASP A 7 -2.74 20.44 1.11
N LEU A 8 -1.85 20.29 0.12
CA LEU A 8 -0.87 19.21 0.11
C LEU A 8 0.42 19.61 0.84
N LEU A 9 1.10 18.63 1.41
CA LEU A 9 2.46 18.83 1.92
C LEU A 9 3.42 19.16 0.76
N THR A 10 4.32 20.12 0.99
CA THR A 10 5.42 20.42 0.08
C THR A 10 6.50 19.33 0.16
N THR A 11 7.44 19.33 -0.78
CA THR A 11 8.58 18.42 -0.74
C THR A 11 9.44 18.62 0.49
N GLU A 12 9.65 19.89 0.90
CA GLU A 12 10.40 20.26 2.11
C GLU A 12 9.72 19.78 3.39
N GLU A 13 8.39 19.93 3.48
CA GLU A 13 7.61 19.42 4.63
C GLU A 13 7.66 17.91 4.73
N ILE A 14 7.56 17.21 3.59
CA ILE A 14 7.69 15.75 3.55
C ILE A 14 9.09 15.34 4.03
N GLU A 15 10.13 15.98 3.51
CA GLU A 15 11.52 15.72 3.91
C GLU A 15 11.73 15.97 5.40
N ARG A 16 11.25 17.09 5.94
CA ARG A 16 11.31 17.45 7.36
C ARG A 16 10.67 16.37 8.23
N LEU A 17 9.45 15.93 7.88
CA LEU A 17 8.74 14.91 8.64
C LEU A 17 9.46 13.57 8.57
N VAL A 18 9.96 13.16 7.40
CA VAL A 18 10.70 11.89 7.28
C VAL A 18 12.00 11.92 8.08
N LYS A 19 12.75 13.04 8.08
CA LYS A 19 13.94 13.23 8.93
C LYS A 19 13.61 13.06 10.41
N LEU A 20 12.51 13.69 10.86
CA LEU A 20 12.04 13.56 12.23
C LEU A 20 11.71 12.10 12.58
N PHE A 21 10.96 11.40 11.73
CA PHE A 21 10.60 10.00 11.95
C PHE A 21 11.80 9.05 11.89
N ALA A 22 12.77 9.31 11.03
CA ALA A 22 14.00 8.50 10.96
C ALA A 22 14.83 8.66 12.22
N LYS A 23 15.08 9.91 12.63
CA LYS A 23 15.92 10.25 13.80
C LYS A 23 15.30 9.82 15.13
N GLU A 24 14.04 10.20 15.35
CA GLU A 24 13.38 10.05 16.66
C GLU A 24 12.57 8.76 16.77
N GLY A 25 12.00 8.28 15.65
CA GLY A 25 11.14 7.10 15.59
C GLY A 25 11.81 5.83 15.07
N GLY A 26 13.07 5.90 14.66
CA GLY A 26 13.79 4.76 14.06
C GLY A 26 13.13 4.21 12.79
N VAL A 27 12.42 5.06 12.05
CA VAL A 27 11.79 4.67 10.78
C VAL A 27 12.88 4.43 9.73
N ARG A 28 12.91 3.23 9.16
CA ARG A 28 13.88 2.82 8.12
C ARG A 28 13.24 2.66 6.76
N LYS A 29 11.92 2.51 6.70
CA LYS A 29 11.17 2.25 5.46
C LYS A 29 10.09 3.30 5.26
N VAL A 30 10.12 3.96 4.12
CA VAL A 30 9.09 4.91 3.69
C VAL A 30 8.37 4.36 2.47
N ARG A 31 7.05 4.47 2.47
CA ARG A 31 6.22 4.11 1.31
C ARG A 31 5.44 5.31 0.83
N LEU A 32 5.71 5.75 -0.36
CA LEU A 32 4.93 6.78 -1.04
C LEU A 32 3.63 6.17 -1.56
N THR A 33 2.52 6.83 -1.26
CA THR A 33 1.17 6.39 -1.62
C THR A 33 0.22 7.59 -1.57
N GLY A 34 -1.08 7.40 -1.42
CA GLY A 34 -2.07 8.45 -1.26
C GLY A 34 -2.52 9.03 -2.59
N GLY A 35 -3.79 9.07 -2.91
CA GLY A 35 -4.26 9.29 -4.26
C GLY A 35 -3.49 8.43 -5.26
N GLU A 36 -2.77 9.07 -6.17
CA GLU A 36 -1.84 8.42 -7.08
C GLU A 36 -0.51 9.21 -7.10
N PRO A 37 0.60 8.63 -6.59
CA PRO A 37 1.87 9.36 -6.50
C PRO A 37 2.41 9.83 -7.84
N THR A 38 2.18 9.07 -8.92
CA THR A 38 2.72 9.39 -10.25
C THR A 38 2.14 10.65 -10.89
N VAL A 39 1.07 11.23 -10.32
CA VAL A 39 0.52 12.51 -10.79
C VAL A 39 1.30 13.71 -10.23
N ARG A 40 2.09 13.52 -9.18
CA ARG A 40 2.95 14.57 -8.60
C ARG A 40 4.11 14.87 -9.52
N LYS A 41 4.34 16.15 -9.81
CA LYS A 41 5.43 16.57 -10.72
C LYS A 41 6.81 16.41 -10.07
N ASP A 42 6.89 16.64 -8.77
CA ASP A 42 8.09 16.59 -7.93
C ASP A 42 8.35 15.20 -7.31
N LEU A 43 7.61 14.14 -7.75
CA LEU A 43 7.75 12.79 -7.20
C LEU A 43 9.20 12.29 -7.20
N THR A 44 9.94 12.54 -8.26
CA THR A 44 11.32 12.08 -8.41
C THR A 44 12.25 12.75 -7.41
N ASP A 45 12.08 14.07 -7.18
CA ASP A 45 12.82 14.84 -6.17
C ASP A 45 12.48 14.34 -4.75
N ILE A 46 11.20 14.07 -4.47
CA ILE A 46 10.79 13.49 -3.18
C ILE A 46 11.49 12.15 -2.92
N VAL A 47 11.52 11.26 -3.92
CA VAL A 47 12.19 9.95 -3.77
C VAL A 47 13.67 10.14 -3.50
N GLU A 48 14.34 11.03 -4.24
CA GLU A 48 15.75 11.33 -4.08
C GLU A 48 16.06 11.89 -2.68
N ARG A 49 15.34 12.90 -2.22
CA ARG A 49 15.52 13.51 -0.90
C ARG A 49 15.31 12.49 0.21
N ILE A 50 14.23 11.72 0.14
CA ILE A 50 13.94 10.69 1.16
C ILE A 50 15.01 9.60 1.19
N SER A 51 15.48 9.15 0.03
CA SER A 51 16.48 8.08 -0.05
C SER A 51 17.85 8.47 0.52
N ARG A 52 18.14 9.78 0.62
CA ARG A 52 19.38 10.35 1.18
C ARG A 52 19.30 10.65 2.69
N ILE A 53 18.14 10.48 3.31
CA ILE A 53 17.99 10.71 4.76
C ILE A 53 18.68 9.59 5.52
N ASP A 54 19.55 9.94 6.44
CA ASP A 54 20.23 8.99 7.33
C ASP A 54 19.20 8.13 8.10
N GLY A 55 19.42 6.83 8.09
CA GLY A 55 18.51 5.85 8.71
C GLY A 55 17.43 5.33 7.78
N ILE A 56 17.16 5.96 6.62
CA ILE A 56 16.22 5.42 5.63
C ILE A 56 16.92 4.40 4.74
N GLU A 57 16.53 3.15 4.86
CA GLU A 57 17.12 2.02 4.13
C GLU A 57 16.29 1.62 2.90
N HIS A 58 14.98 1.92 2.91
CA HIS A 58 14.07 1.42 1.89
C HIS A 58 12.98 2.41 1.51
N VAL A 59 13.02 2.90 0.28
CA VAL A 59 11.94 3.70 -0.31
C VAL A 59 11.08 2.82 -1.21
N ALA A 60 9.78 2.81 -0.93
CA ALA A 60 8.78 2.03 -1.66
C ALA A 60 7.68 2.94 -2.21
N MET A 61 6.93 2.47 -3.19
CA MET A 61 5.78 3.19 -3.73
C MET A 61 4.60 2.24 -3.96
N THR A 62 3.38 2.74 -3.72
CA THR A 62 2.13 2.09 -4.17
C THR A 62 1.50 2.96 -5.24
N THR A 63 1.12 2.38 -6.37
CA THR A 63 0.63 3.10 -7.55
C THR A 63 -0.41 2.27 -8.32
N ASN A 64 -1.27 2.94 -9.07
CA ASN A 64 -2.15 2.29 -10.05
C ASN A 64 -1.41 1.86 -11.34
N GLY A 65 -0.15 2.21 -11.49
CA GLY A 65 0.72 1.77 -12.58
C GLY A 65 0.51 2.44 -13.93
N VAL A 66 -0.57 3.21 -14.14
CA VAL A 66 -0.94 3.75 -15.47
C VAL A 66 0.10 4.71 -16.05
N ALA A 67 0.64 5.61 -15.21
CA ALA A 67 1.64 6.60 -15.62
C ALA A 67 3.06 6.25 -15.15
N LEU A 68 3.27 5.06 -14.64
CA LEU A 68 4.51 4.66 -13.96
C LEU A 68 5.68 4.47 -14.92
N LYS A 69 5.46 3.81 -16.07
CA LYS A 69 6.51 3.37 -16.99
C LYS A 69 7.52 4.48 -17.34
N SER A 70 7.03 5.67 -17.70
CA SER A 70 7.88 6.79 -18.10
C SER A 70 8.73 7.41 -16.97
N LYS A 71 8.44 7.06 -15.71
CA LYS A 71 9.11 7.60 -14.52
C LYS A 71 10.06 6.60 -13.87
N LEU A 72 9.95 5.31 -14.22
CA LEU A 72 10.62 4.20 -13.52
C LEU A 72 12.15 4.36 -13.49
N ASP A 73 12.80 4.68 -14.61
CA ASP A 73 14.25 4.83 -14.67
C ASP A 73 14.76 5.94 -13.73
N ALA A 74 14.06 7.08 -13.72
CA ALA A 74 14.41 8.18 -12.84
C ALA A 74 14.16 7.83 -11.37
N LEU A 75 13.01 7.21 -11.06
CA LEU A 75 12.67 6.79 -9.71
C LEU A 75 13.67 5.76 -9.17
N LYS A 76 14.09 4.79 -9.98
CA LYS A 76 15.10 3.80 -9.60
C LYS A 76 16.45 4.45 -9.32
N ARG A 77 16.94 5.32 -10.22
CA ARG A 77 18.23 6.04 -10.02
C ARG A 77 18.22 6.88 -8.74
N ASN A 78 17.05 7.40 -8.35
CA ASN A 78 16.88 8.23 -7.16
C ASN A 78 16.58 7.44 -5.88
N GLY A 79 16.65 6.10 -5.93
CA GLY A 79 16.61 5.27 -4.73
C GLY A 79 15.28 4.54 -4.48
N LEU A 80 14.34 4.51 -5.45
CA LEU A 80 13.17 3.66 -5.32
C LEU A 80 13.56 2.19 -5.41
N LYS A 81 13.30 1.42 -4.35
CA LYS A 81 13.67 -0.01 -4.25
C LYS A 81 12.51 -0.95 -4.53
N SER A 82 11.28 -0.60 -4.16
CA SER A 82 10.15 -1.49 -4.38
C SER A 82 8.89 -0.77 -4.80
N ILE A 83 8.07 -1.46 -5.59
CA ILE A 83 6.75 -0.98 -6.01
C ILE A 83 5.66 -1.99 -5.67
N ASN A 84 4.50 -1.45 -5.29
CA ASN A 84 3.24 -2.18 -5.25
C ASN A 84 2.34 -1.61 -6.33
N VAL A 85 1.97 -2.41 -7.30
CA VAL A 85 1.04 -2.03 -8.36
C VAL A 85 -0.34 -2.57 -8.02
N SER A 86 -1.35 -1.70 -7.99
CA SER A 86 -2.75 -2.12 -7.80
C SER A 86 -3.31 -2.59 -9.15
N LEU A 87 -3.70 -3.87 -9.20
CA LEU A 87 -4.21 -4.50 -10.42
C LEU A 87 -5.28 -5.54 -10.05
N ASP A 88 -6.54 -5.15 -10.06
CA ASP A 88 -7.62 -6.00 -9.55
C ASP A 88 -8.19 -6.97 -10.61
N SER A 89 -7.81 -6.83 -11.90
CA SER A 89 -8.22 -7.77 -12.96
C SER A 89 -7.22 -7.80 -14.10
N LEU A 90 -7.03 -8.97 -14.70
CA LEU A 90 -6.27 -9.22 -15.93
C LEU A 90 -7.16 -9.18 -17.18
N VAL A 91 -8.48 -9.12 -17.01
CA VAL A 91 -9.46 -9.04 -18.08
C VAL A 91 -9.82 -7.59 -18.35
N LYS A 92 -9.56 -7.10 -19.57
CA LYS A 92 -9.74 -5.68 -19.93
C LYS A 92 -11.09 -5.12 -19.53
N ALA A 93 -12.18 -5.78 -19.88
CA ALA A 93 -13.53 -5.31 -19.59
C ALA A 93 -13.82 -5.20 -18.09
N LYS A 94 -13.33 -6.15 -17.29
CA LYS A 94 -13.45 -6.11 -15.82
C LYS A 94 -12.59 -5.02 -15.21
N PHE A 95 -11.33 -4.88 -15.69
CA PHE A 95 -10.43 -3.81 -15.26
C PHE A 95 -11.06 -2.44 -15.49
N GLU A 96 -11.61 -2.19 -16.69
CA GLU A 96 -12.31 -0.93 -17.02
C GLU A 96 -13.54 -0.71 -16.15
N PHE A 97 -14.33 -1.75 -15.91
CA PHE A 97 -15.49 -1.68 -15.04
C PHE A 97 -15.11 -1.33 -13.59
N MET A 98 -14.09 -1.99 -13.02
CA MET A 98 -13.66 -1.81 -11.63
C MET A 98 -12.94 -0.48 -11.42
N THR A 99 -12.06 -0.09 -12.33
CA THR A 99 -11.23 1.11 -12.21
C THR A 99 -11.88 2.36 -12.83
N ARG A 100 -12.90 2.16 -13.67
CA ARG A 100 -13.52 3.20 -14.51
C ARG A 100 -12.52 3.91 -15.43
N ARG A 101 -11.49 3.17 -15.89
CA ARG A 101 -10.41 3.70 -16.74
C ARG A 101 -9.93 2.63 -17.71
N ASP A 102 -9.66 3.01 -18.94
CA ASP A 102 -8.87 2.20 -19.86
C ASP A 102 -7.38 2.37 -19.55
N GLY A 103 -6.71 1.30 -19.19
CA GLY A 103 -5.31 1.40 -18.79
C GLY A 103 -4.63 0.07 -18.49
N LEU A 104 -5.30 -1.07 -18.64
CA LEU A 104 -4.73 -2.38 -18.30
C LEU A 104 -3.38 -2.62 -18.98
N GLU A 105 -3.28 -2.40 -20.28
CA GLU A 105 -2.02 -2.59 -21.02
C GLU A 105 -0.89 -1.69 -20.51
N LYS A 106 -1.22 -0.45 -20.10
CA LYS A 106 -0.22 0.48 -19.53
C LYS A 106 0.30 -0.03 -18.20
N VAL A 107 -0.58 -0.60 -17.37
CA VAL A 107 -0.22 -1.19 -16.08
C VAL A 107 0.68 -2.41 -16.29
N LEU A 108 0.31 -3.33 -17.18
CA LEU A 108 1.11 -4.52 -17.50
C LEU A 108 2.50 -4.12 -18.05
N LYS A 109 2.56 -3.17 -19.00
CA LYS A 109 3.82 -2.63 -19.52
C LYS A 109 4.67 -1.96 -18.43
N SER A 110 4.05 -1.37 -17.41
CA SER A 110 4.77 -0.77 -16.27
C SER A 110 5.36 -1.85 -15.35
N ILE A 111 4.65 -2.95 -15.14
CA ILE A 111 5.16 -4.11 -14.39
C ILE A 111 6.35 -4.73 -15.12
N ASP A 112 6.21 -4.99 -16.43
CA ASP A 112 7.28 -5.57 -17.25
C ASP A 112 8.52 -4.67 -17.27
N GLU A 113 8.33 -3.36 -17.38
CA GLU A 113 9.43 -2.41 -17.33
C GLU A 113 10.13 -2.39 -15.97
N ALA A 114 9.37 -2.42 -14.87
CA ALA A 114 9.94 -2.47 -13.53
C ALA A 114 10.80 -3.72 -13.30
N ILE A 115 10.36 -4.87 -13.83
CA ILE A 115 11.14 -6.12 -13.82
C ILE A 115 12.38 -5.95 -14.67
N ARG A 116 12.23 -5.47 -15.92
CA ARG A 116 13.32 -5.30 -16.87
C ARG A 116 14.46 -4.42 -16.35
N ILE A 117 14.13 -3.32 -15.72
CA ILE A 117 15.14 -2.42 -15.14
C ILE A 117 15.68 -2.89 -13.80
N GLY A 118 15.14 -3.98 -13.23
CA GLY A 118 15.59 -4.57 -11.97
C GLY A 118 15.19 -3.76 -10.75
N ILE A 119 13.93 -3.37 -10.60
CA ILE A 119 13.38 -2.95 -9.30
C ILE A 119 13.47 -4.16 -8.35
N GLU A 120 14.05 -3.98 -7.16
CA GLU A 120 14.35 -5.08 -6.24
C GLU A 120 13.12 -5.91 -5.86
N THR A 121 11.95 -5.28 -5.72
CA THR A 121 10.71 -5.97 -5.40
C THR A 121 9.52 -5.36 -6.14
N VAL A 122 8.89 -6.15 -6.97
CA VAL A 122 7.64 -5.81 -7.65
C VAL A 122 6.51 -6.63 -7.06
N LYS A 123 5.53 -5.95 -6.45
CA LYS A 123 4.32 -6.56 -5.87
C LYS A 123 3.09 -6.15 -6.66
N VAL A 124 2.19 -7.09 -6.91
CA VAL A 124 0.90 -6.85 -7.55
C VAL A 124 -0.19 -7.06 -6.50
N ASN A 125 -0.87 -6.00 -6.12
CA ASN A 125 -1.96 -6.05 -5.14
C ASN A 125 -3.28 -6.28 -5.87
N VAL A 126 -4.02 -7.31 -5.44
CA VAL A 126 -5.32 -7.70 -5.98
C VAL A 126 -6.32 -7.71 -4.82
N VAL A 127 -7.24 -6.78 -4.77
CA VAL A 127 -8.38 -6.83 -3.84
C VAL A 127 -9.41 -7.78 -4.40
N VAL A 128 -9.62 -8.93 -3.74
CA VAL A 128 -10.52 -9.97 -4.24
C VAL A 128 -11.94 -9.68 -3.79
N VAL A 129 -12.85 -9.55 -4.75
CA VAL A 129 -14.27 -9.23 -4.54
C VAL A 129 -15.13 -10.28 -5.21
N ARG A 130 -15.95 -10.98 -4.42
CA ARG A 130 -16.85 -12.04 -4.91
C ARG A 130 -17.79 -11.53 -6.00
N GLY A 131 -17.86 -12.31 -7.08
CA GLY A 131 -18.67 -11.99 -8.25
C GLY A 131 -18.12 -10.88 -9.14
N GLN A 132 -16.87 -10.44 -8.90
CA GLN A 132 -16.18 -9.46 -9.75
C GLN A 132 -14.89 -10.02 -10.35
N ASN A 133 -13.96 -10.47 -9.52
CA ASN A 133 -12.65 -10.96 -9.93
C ASN A 133 -12.19 -12.21 -9.17
N ASP A 134 -13.04 -12.82 -8.35
CA ASP A 134 -12.73 -14.05 -7.62
C ASP A 134 -12.53 -15.26 -8.55
N ASP A 135 -13.03 -15.22 -9.76
CA ASP A 135 -12.78 -16.21 -10.82
C ASP A 135 -11.38 -16.07 -11.46
N GLU A 136 -10.67 -14.95 -11.27
CA GLU A 136 -9.32 -14.70 -11.81
C GLU A 136 -8.19 -15.12 -10.84
N LEU A 137 -8.48 -15.75 -9.70
CA LEU A 137 -7.45 -16.16 -8.73
C LEU A 137 -6.34 -16.99 -9.38
N LEU A 138 -6.70 -17.98 -10.18
CA LEU A 138 -5.73 -18.87 -10.82
C LEU A 138 -4.96 -18.18 -11.96
N ASP A 139 -5.56 -17.20 -12.63
CA ASP A 139 -4.88 -16.42 -13.67
C ASP A 139 -3.81 -15.51 -13.06
N PHE A 140 -4.09 -14.90 -11.91
CA PHE A 140 -3.09 -14.16 -11.15
C PHE A 140 -1.98 -15.06 -10.58
N VAL A 141 -2.30 -16.28 -10.18
CA VAL A 141 -1.29 -17.27 -9.78
C VAL A 141 -0.42 -17.66 -10.98
N GLN A 142 -1.01 -17.87 -12.16
CA GLN A 142 -0.25 -18.11 -13.40
C GLN A 142 0.62 -16.90 -13.77
N PHE A 143 0.15 -15.68 -13.54
CA PHE A 143 0.96 -14.46 -13.73
C PHE A 143 2.22 -14.46 -12.85
N ALA A 144 2.15 -14.95 -11.60
CA ALA A 144 3.31 -15.10 -10.72
C ALA A 144 4.22 -16.28 -11.18
N LYS A 145 3.69 -17.28 -11.86
CA LYS A 145 4.52 -18.33 -12.46
C LYS A 145 5.44 -17.79 -13.55
N GLU A 146 4.93 -16.91 -14.37
CA GLU A 146 5.60 -16.39 -15.55
C GLU A 146 6.52 -15.20 -15.28
N LYS A 147 6.32 -14.49 -14.16
CA LYS A 147 7.03 -13.26 -13.84
C LYS A 147 7.55 -13.26 -12.39
N PRO A 148 8.74 -12.68 -12.14
CA PRO A 148 9.33 -12.56 -10.81
C PRO A 148 8.62 -11.46 -9.99
N VAL A 149 7.33 -11.62 -9.74
CA VAL A 149 6.50 -10.70 -8.96
C VAL A 149 5.90 -11.39 -7.74
N ASN A 150 5.57 -10.62 -6.72
CA ASN A 150 4.77 -11.12 -5.61
C ASN A 150 3.30 -10.70 -5.82
N VAL A 151 2.44 -11.65 -6.20
CA VAL A 151 1.00 -11.43 -6.30
C VAL A 151 0.39 -11.49 -4.90
N ARG A 152 -0.31 -10.44 -4.48
CA ARG A 152 -0.86 -10.28 -3.15
C ARG A 152 -2.37 -10.19 -3.18
N PHE A 153 -3.03 -11.26 -2.84
CA PHE A 153 -4.49 -11.30 -2.67
C PHE A 153 -4.87 -10.64 -1.33
N ILE A 154 -5.74 -9.65 -1.39
CA ILE A 154 -6.15 -8.83 -0.24
C ILE A 154 -7.64 -9.05 -0.01
N GLU A 155 -8.02 -9.42 1.20
CA GLU A 155 -9.42 -9.49 1.59
C GLU A 155 -10.10 -8.13 1.45
N TYR A 156 -11.30 -8.11 0.87
CA TYR A 156 -12.10 -6.90 0.66
C TYR A 156 -12.50 -6.27 1.98
N MET A 157 -12.13 -5.02 2.19
CA MET A 157 -12.27 -4.28 3.45
C MET A 157 -13.33 -3.17 3.37
N PRO A 158 -14.01 -2.84 4.49
CA PRO A 158 -14.92 -1.70 4.54
C PRO A 158 -14.17 -0.36 4.58
N PHE A 159 -14.48 0.52 3.64
CA PHE A 159 -14.06 1.92 3.58
C PHE A 159 -15.18 2.77 3.05
N ASN A 160 -15.18 4.07 3.38
CA ASN A 160 -16.19 4.98 2.86
C ASN A 160 -16.19 4.97 1.33
N GLY A 161 -17.37 4.82 0.76
CA GLY A 161 -17.62 4.86 -0.68
C GLY A 161 -17.55 3.52 -1.40
N ASN A 162 -17.14 2.41 -0.76
CA ASN A 162 -17.05 1.11 -1.44
C ASN A 162 -18.28 0.21 -1.28
N LYS A 163 -19.33 0.66 -0.57
CA LYS A 163 -20.58 -0.13 -0.33
C LYS A 163 -20.28 -1.55 0.10
N TRP A 164 -19.42 -1.68 1.12
CA TRP A 164 -18.97 -2.98 1.62
C TRP A 164 -20.14 -3.85 2.11
N GLU A 165 -20.08 -5.12 1.76
CA GLU A 165 -21.04 -6.14 2.18
C GLU A 165 -20.25 -7.42 2.47
N THR A 166 -20.53 -8.08 3.59
CA THR A 166 -19.85 -9.32 4.00
C THR A 166 -19.90 -10.38 2.90
N ARG A 167 -21.02 -10.50 2.18
CA ARG A 167 -21.18 -11.48 1.08
C ARG A 167 -20.23 -11.27 -0.10
N LYS A 168 -19.64 -10.06 -0.25
CA LYS A 168 -18.67 -9.75 -1.30
C LYS A 168 -17.24 -10.11 -0.90
N MET A 169 -17.01 -10.42 0.35
CA MET A 169 -15.69 -10.84 0.82
C MET A 169 -15.41 -12.27 0.41
N VAL A 170 -14.21 -12.53 -0.08
CA VAL A 170 -13.64 -13.85 -0.27
C VAL A 170 -12.58 -14.03 0.81
N SER A 171 -12.75 -15.04 1.67
CA SER A 171 -11.83 -15.26 2.78
C SER A 171 -10.49 -15.83 2.32
N TYR A 172 -9.46 -15.63 3.14
CA TYR A 172 -8.16 -16.27 2.93
C TYR A 172 -8.29 -17.79 2.75
N ALA A 173 -9.08 -18.46 3.57
CA ALA A 173 -9.27 -19.90 3.48
C ALA A 173 -9.81 -20.32 2.10
N GLU A 174 -10.85 -19.65 1.61
CA GLU A 174 -11.43 -19.93 0.28
C GLU A 174 -10.43 -19.69 -0.85
N MET A 175 -9.69 -18.57 -0.81
CA MET A 175 -8.66 -18.26 -1.80
C MET A 175 -7.54 -19.30 -1.78
N PHE A 176 -7.05 -19.65 -0.59
CA PHE A 176 -5.98 -20.63 -0.41
C PHE A 176 -6.39 -22.01 -0.89
N ASP A 177 -7.57 -22.49 -0.50
CA ASP A 177 -8.12 -23.80 -0.91
C ASP A 177 -8.25 -23.89 -2.43
N THR A 178 -8.73 -22.83 -3.08
CA THR A 178 -8.85 -22.77 -4.54
C THR A 178 -7.48 -22.91 -5.22
N ILE A 179 -6.47 -22.22 -4.71
CA ILE A 179 -5.11 -22.25 -5.26
C ILE A 179 -4.45 -23.61 -4.95
N GLN A 180 -4.55 -24.11 -3.73
CA GLN A 180 -3.93 -25.36 -3.31
C GLN A 180 -4.46 -26.58 -4.09
N LYS A 181 -5.75 -26.61 -4.45
CA LYS A 181 -6.32 -27.67 -5.31
C LYS A 181 -5.64 -27.74 -6.66
N LYS A 182 -5.25 -26.60 -7.24
CA LYS A 182 -4.55 -26.53 -8.56
C LYS A 182 -3.05 -26.68 -8.44
N TYR A 183 -2.48 -26.17 -7.35
CA TYR A 183 -1.04 -26.14 -7.08
C TYR A 183 -0.74 -26.72 -5.69
N PRO A 184 -0.73 -28.07 -5.54
CA PRO A 184 -0.54 -28.73 -4.25
C PRO A 184 0.83 -28.46 -3.60
N SER A 185 1.83 -28.04 -4.40
CA SER A 185 3.18 -27.70 -3.92
C SER A 185 3.26 -26.33 -3.23
N ILE A 186 2.15 -25.58 -3.13
CA ILE A 186 2.15 -24.29 -2.45
C ILE A 186 2.59 -24.44 -0.98
N ALA A 187 3.70 -23.80 -0.63
CA ALA A 187 4.32 -23.90 0.69
C ALA A 187 4.54 -22.53 1.31
N ARG A 188 4.34 -22.44 2.62
CA ARG A 188 4.54 -21.21 3.39
C ARG A 188 6.01 -20.81 3.42
N ILE A 189 6.31 -19.55 3.10
CA ILE A 189 7.61 -18.93 3.33
C ILE A 189 7.58 -18.31 4.74
N PRO A 190 8.60 -18.54 5.58
CA PRO A 190 8.70 -17.89 6.89
C PRO A 190 8.65 -16.36 6.79
N ASP A 191 8.02 -15.71 7.77
CA ASP A 191 7.97 -14.25 7.83
C ASP A 191 9.36 -13.72 8.21
N GLU A 192 9.87 -12.76 7.43
CA GLU A 192 11.16 -12.11 7.70
C GLU A 192 11.09 -11.21 8.95
N THR A 193 9.93 -10.63 9.21
CA THR A 193 9.70 -9.74 10.36
C THR A 193 8.31 -9.94 10.96
N LYS A 194 8.19 -9.69 12.28
CA LYS A 194 6.88 -9.71 12.99
C LYS A 194 5.86 -8.69 12.46
N SER A 195 6.31 -7.67 11.73
CA SER A 195 5.45 -6.63 11.15
C SER A 195 4.98 -6.93 9.73
N GLU A 196 5.33 -8.08 9.20
CA GLU A 196 4.91 -8.49 7.86
C GLU A 196 3.39 -8.66 7.79
N VAL A 197 2.80 -8.13 6.71
CA VAL A 197 1.34 -8.10 6.54
C VAL A 197 0.84 -9.27 5.73
N GLY A 198 1.65 -9.67 4.74
CA GLY A 198 1.33 -10.76 3.83
C GLY A 198 1.81 -12.09 4.36
N LYS A 199 0.95 -13.10 4.30
CA LYS A 199 1.37 -14.50 4.45
C LYS A 199 1.93 -14.94 3.11
N ASN A 200 3.25 -15.13 3.02
CA ASN A 200 3.94 -15.40 1.76
C ASN A 200 4.05 -16.89 1.49
N PHE A 201 3.90 -17.28 0.22
CA PHE A 201 3.96 -18.66 -0.23
C PHE A 201 4.78 -18.77 -1.52
N GLN A 202 5.53 -19.86 -1.63
CA GLN A 202 6.21 -20.30 -2.85
C GLN A 202 5.44 -21.46 -3.45
N ILE A 203 5.43 -21.56 -4.76
CA ILE A 203 4.97 -22.72 -5.54
C ILE A 203 6.17 -23.19 -6.36
N ASP A 204 6.37 -24.50 -6.47
CA ASP A 204 7.47 -25.06 -7.24
C ASP A 204 7.45 -24.58 -8.70
N ASP A 205 8.62 -24.33 -9.26
CA ASP A 205 8.83 -23.86 -10.65
C ASP A 205 8.26 -22.47 -10.97
N PHE A 206 7.86 -21.67 -9.94
CA PHE A 206 7.40 -20.30 -10.14
C PHE A 206 8.55 -19.31 -10.03
N GLN A 207 8.56 -18.31 -10.94
CA GLN A 207 9.51 -17.20 -10.86
C GLN A 207 9.18 -16.24 -9.70
N GLY A 208 7.90 -16.05 -9.44
CA GLY A 208 7.39 -15.18 -8.40
C GLY A 208 6.79 -15.93 -7.22
N THR A 209 6.12 -15.18 -6.35
CA THR A 209 5.49 -15.68 -5.12
C THR A 209 4.04 -15.24 -5.02
N VAL A 210 3.27 -15.91 -4.18
CA VAL A 210 1.89 -15.58 -3.87
C VAL A 210 1.78 -15.20 -2.39
N SER A 211 1.00 -14.17 -2.08
CA SER A 211 0.78 -13.73 -0.70
C SER A 211 -0.69 -13.45 -0.42
N PHE A 212 -1.08 -13.57 0.84
CA PHE A 212 -2.42 -13.22 1.29
C PHE A 212 -2.36 -12.17 2.39
N VAL A 213 -3.16 -11.11 2.25
CA VAL A 213 -3.34 -10.07 3.25
C VAL A 213 -4.69 -10.28 3.93
N THR A 214 -4.64 -10.93 5.09
CA THR A 214 -5.81 -11.41 5.85
C THR A 214 -6.33 -10.34 6.80
N SER A 215 -6.68 -9.18 6.26
CA SER A 215 -7.06 -8.00 7.04
C SER A 215 -8.37 -8.14 7.81
N MET A 216 -9.26 -9.03 7.35
CA MET A 216 -10.60 -9.22 7.91
C MET A 216 -10.70 -10.50 8.73
N THR A 217 -10.18 -11.63 8.23
CA THR A 217 -10.32 -12.92 8.89
C THR A 217 -9.24 -13.21 9.93
N ASN A 218 -8.01 -12.77 9.70
CA ASN A 218 -6.89 -13.00 10.62
C ASN A 218 -5.98 -11.75 10.64
N HIS A 219 -6.41 -10.72 11.35
CA HIS A 219 -5.77 -9.42 11.35
C HIS A 219 -4.35 -9.44 11.93
N PHE A 220 -3.50 -8.59 11.36
CA PHE A 220 -2.07 -8.42 11.69
C PHE A 220 -1.82 -7.24 12.65
N CYS A 221 -2.79 -6.83 13.44
CA CYS A 221 -2.71 -5.63 14.29
C CYS A 221 -1.64 -5.74 15.38
N GLY A 222 -1.42 -6.93 15.94
CA GLY A 222 -0.48 -7.13 17.04
C GLY A 222 0.99 -6.80 16.70
N GLY A 223 1.38 -6.96 15.43
CA GLY A 223 2.72 -6.59 14.93
C GLY A 223 2.77 -5.26 14.18
N CYS A 224 1.68 -4.46 14.20
CA CYS A 224 1.60 -3.26 13.36
C CYS A 224 2.46 -2.10 13.86
N ASN A 225 3.54 -1.82 13.17
CA ASN A 225 4.47 -0.69 13.40
C ASN A 225 4.31 0.45 12.39
N ARG A 226 3.16 0.56 11.70
CA ARG A 226 2.94 1.54 10.63
C ARG A 226 2.25 2.78 11.13
N LEU A 227 2.72 3.93 10.61
CA LEU A 227 2.09 5.24 10.68
C LEU A 227 1.78 5.71 9.26
N ARG A 228 0.83 6.61 9.11
CA ARG A 228 0.47 7.21 7.82
C ARG A 228 0.43 8.71 7.96
N ILE A 229 1.07 9.40 7.03
CA ILE A 229 0.86 10.81 6.78
C ILE A 229 0.02 10.90 5.51
N LEU A 230 -1.16 11.48 5.63
CA LEU A 230 -2.05 11.65 4.51
C LEU A 230 -1.58 12.82 3.62
N ALA A 231 -2.09 12.91 2.40
CA ALA A 231 -1.69 13.94 1.46
C ALA A 231 -1.95 15.37 1.99
N ASP A 232 -2.94 15.55 2.85
CA ASP A 232 -3.26 16.80 3.53
C ASP A 232 -2.46 17.04 4.82
N GLY A 233 -1.45 16.22 5.10
CA GLY A 233 -0.57 16.36 6.25
C GLY A 233 -1.13 15.84 7.57
N ASN A 234 -2.27 15.16 7.55
CA ASN A 234 -2.80 14.53 8.76
C ASN A 234 -2.06 13.22 9.08
N LEU A 235 -1.65 13.07 10.34
CA LEU A 235 -1.12 11.83 10.88
C LEU A 235 -2.25 10.89 11.27
N LYS A 236 -2.19 9.66 10.79
CA LYS A 236 -3.11 8.57 11.10
C LYS A 236 -2.33 7.35 11.61
N VAL A 237 -2.59 6.94 12.84
CA VAL A 237 -1.84 5.83 13.48
C VAL A 237 -2.43 4.45 13.20
N CYS A 238 -3.66 4.39 12.69
CA CYS A 238 -4.36 3.15 12.34
C CYS A 238 -5.06 3.29 10.99
N LEU A 239 -5.06 2.23 10.18
CA LEU A 239 -5.75 2.19 8.89
C LEU A 239 -7.26 2.39 9.06
N PHE A 240 -7.84 1.73 10.05
CA PHE A 240 -9.28 1.72 10.30
C PHE A 240 -9.75 2.78 11.31
N GLY A 241 -8.84 3.40 12.05
CA GLY A 241 -9.20 4.45 13.00
C GLY A 241 -9.60 5.75 12.27
N ASN A 242 -10.48 6.55 12.86
CA ASN A 242 -10.88 7.86 12.35
C ASN A 242 -10.14 9.03 13.02
N ALA A 243 -9.37 8.77 14.08
CA ALA A 243 -8.57 9.79 14.73
C ALA A 243 -7.38 10.22 13.86
N GLU A 244 -7.27 11.51 13.64
CA GLU A 244 -6.22 12.15 12.85
C GLU A 244 -5.72 13.40 13.62
N VAL A 245 -4.45 13.76 13.38
CA VAL A 245 -3.82 14.98 13.91
C VAL A 245 -3.11 15.68 12.77
N SER A 246 -3.37 16.98 12.56
CA SER A 246 -2.76 17.75 11.48
C SER A 246 -1.33 18.14 11.82
N LEU A 247 -0.34 17.46 11.20
CA LEU A 247 1.06 17.88 11.25
C LEU A 247 1.29 19.10 10.36
N ARG A 248 0.54 19.22 9.25
CA ARG A 248 0.61 20.39 8.39
C ARG A 248 0.24 21.67 9.12
N ASP A 249 -0.88 21.67 9.83
CA ASP A 249 -1.33 22.89 10.52
C ASP A 249 -0.39 23.22 11.69
N ALA A 250 0.11 22.20 12.40
CA ALA A 250 1.16 22.40 13.39
C ALA A 250 2.39 23.11 12.80
N MET A 251 2.85 22.70 11.63
CA MET A 251 4.01 23.31 10.95
C MET A 251 3.70 24.71 10.42
N ARG A 252 2.52 24.92 9.79
CA ARG A 252 2.22 26.15 9.02
C ARG A 252 1.54 27.23 9.82
N VAL A 253 0.69 26.85 10.77
CA VAL A 253 -0.12 27.77 11.59
C VAL A 253 0.55 28.02 12.94
N ASP A 254 0.93 26.94 13.62
CA ASP A 254 1.48 27.02 14.97
C ASP A 254 3.00 27.20 14.98
N ASN A 255 3.67 27.18 13.81
CA ASN A 255 5.13 27.24 13.66
C ASN A 255 5.87 26.25 14.56
N ALA A 256 5.32 25.03 14.70
CA ALA A 256 5.81 24.00 15.58
C ALA A 256 7.28 23.64 15.29
N SER A 257 8.07 23.56 16.34
CA SER A 257 9.44 23.03 16.31
C SER A 257 9.43 21.52 16.06
N ASP A 258 10.58 20.92 15.83
CA ASP A 258 10.69 19.46 15.68
C ASP A 258 10.36 18.73 17.00
N ASP A 259 10.65 19.35 18.15
CA ASP A 259 10.28 18.80 19.47
C ASP A 259 8.75 18.83 19.68
N ASP A 260 8.08 19.89 19.24
CA ASP A 260 6.61 19.98 19.28
C ASP A 260 5.97 18.92 18.37
N LEU A 261 6.48 18.76 17.14
CA LEU A 261 6.01 17.73 16.22
C LEU A 261 6.23 16.33 16.78
N LYS A 262 7.37 16.09 17.43
CA LYS A 262 7.66 14.82 18.11
C LYS A 262 6.63 14.57 19.22
N ALA A 263 6.35 15.53 20.07
CA ALA A 263 5.36 15.41 21.16
C ALA A 263 3.96 15.10 20.61
N ILE A 264 3.55 15.73 19.49
CA ILE A 264 2.28 15.45 18.80
C ILE A 264 2.24 14.00 18.32
N VAL A 265 3.30 13.53 17.68
CA VAL A 265 3.40 12.16 17.15
C VAL A 265 3.37 11.14 18.28
N GLU A 266 4.17 11.33 19.35
CA GLU A 266 4.18 10.46 20.52
C GLU A 266 2.80 10.38 21.18
N GLY A 267 2.13 11.51 21.35
CA GLY A 267 0.76 11.58 21.88
C GLY A 267 -0.23 10.80 21.02
N ALA A 268 -0.11 10.87 19.69
CA ALA A 268 -0.95 10.11 18.78
C ALA A 268 -0.66 8.60 18.85
N VAL A 269 0.62 8.21 18.90
CA VAL A 269 1.03 6.81 18.99
C VAL A 269 0.60 6.17 20.32
N LYS A 270 0.72 6.88 21.45
CA LYS A 270 0.26 6.39 22.77
C LYS A 270 -1.25 6.08 22.79
N ARG A 271 -2.04 6.78 21.97
CA ARG A 271 -3.49 6.53 21.81
C ARG A 271 -3.83 5.41 20.83
N LYS A 272 -2.83 4.83 20.16
CA LYS A 272 -3.04 3.72 19.20
C LYS A 272 -3.56 2.49 19.94
N LYS A 273 -4.73 1.99 19.54
CA LYS A 273 -5.31 0.77 20.10
C LYS A 273 -4.52 -0.47 19.63
N ALA A 274 -4.39 -1.48 20.49
CA ALA A 274 -3.72 -2.74 20.19
C ALA A 274 -4.39 -3.55 19.06
N LYS A 275 -5.71 -3.37 18.87
CA LYS A 275 -6.51 -4.01 17.82
C LYS A 275 -7.48 -3.01 17.22
N HIS A 276 -7.82 -3.16 15.93
CA HIS A 276 -8.97 -2.48 15.36
C HIS A 276 -10.29 -3.06 15.91
N ALA A 277 -11.38 -2.35 15.73
CA ALA A 277 -12.72 -2.88 16.00
C ALA A 277 -12.97 -4.15 15.16
N GLY A 278 -13.77 -5.08 15.67
CA GLY A 278 -14.15 -6.29 14.90
C GLY A 278 -14.79 -5.95 13.56
N MET A 279 -14.84 -6.94 12.66
CA MET A 279 -15.30 -6.79 11.27
C MET A 279 -16.65 -6.07 11.16
N GLU A 280 -17.62 -6.47 11.96
CA GLU A 280 -18.97 -5.87 11.97
C GLU A 280 -18.92 -4.39 12.35
N ASN A 281 -18.15 -4.05 13.40
CA ASN A 281 -18.00 -2.67 13.83
C ASN A 281 -17.30 -1.79 12.80
N LEU A 282 -16.30 -2.34 12.08
CA LEU A 282 -15.61 -1.60 11.01
C LEU A 282 -16.55 -1.20 9.87
N ALA A 283 -17.53 -2.03 9.55
CA ALA A 283 -18.52 -1.75 8.50
C ALA A 283 -19.39 -0.51 8.79
N PHE A 284 -19.59 -0.20 10.09
CA PHE A 284 -20.40 0.96 10.53
C PHE A 284 -19.55 2.18 10.91
N MET A 285 -18.22 2.06 10.97
CA MET A 285 -17.36 3.18 11.32
C MET A 285 -17.12 4.08 10.11
N GLU A 286 -17.32 5.38 10.30
CA GLU A 286 -16.84 6.35 9.32
C GLU A 286 -15.33 6.29 9.20
N ASN A 287 -14.82 6.23 7.97
CA ASN A 287 -13.41 6.28 7.64
C ASN A 287 -13.23 6.99 6.30
N ARG A 288 -12.07 7.55 6.04
CA ARG A 288 -11.77 8.07 4.69
C ARG A 288 -11.84 6.94 3.66
N SER A 289 -12.13 7.27 2.41
CA SER A 289 -12.00 6.30 1.31
C SER A 289 -10.54 5.84 1.18
N MET A 290 -10.32 4.58 0.77
CA MET A 290 -8.99 4.00 0.63
C MET A 290 -8.06 4.84 -0.26
N ILE A 291 -8.59 5.45 -1.33
CA ILE A 291 -7.85 6.35 -2.24
C ILE A 291 -7.26 7.56 -1.50
N ARG A 292 -7.89 8.01 -0.41
CA ARG A 292 -7.40 9.16 0.39
C ARG A 292 -6.46 8.77 1.52
N ILE A 293 -6.51 7.50 1.95
CA ILE A 293 -5.65 6.98 3.02
C ILE A 293 -4.31 6.51 2.44
N GLY A 294 -4.34 6.02 1.22
CA GLY A 294 -3.22 5.40 0.56
C GLY A 294 -3.01 3.95 1.02
N GLY A 295 -3.23 3.01 0.12
CA GLY A 295 -3.13 1.57 0.35
C GLY A 295 -2.28 0.87 -0.68
#